data_f27d4ab77d4d4794ddf516f80a6fea44
#
_entry.id   f27d4ab77d4d4794ddf516f80a6fea44
#
_cell.length_a   1.000
_cell.length_b   1.000
_cell.length_c   1.000
_cell.angle_alpha   90.00
_cell.angle_beta   90.00
_cell.angle_gamma   90.00
#
_symmetry.space_group_name_H-M   'P 1'
#
loop_
_entity.id
_entity.type
_entity.pdbx_description
1 polymer ?
#
loop_
_entity_poly.entity_id
_entity_poly.type
_entity_poly.pdbx_seq_one_letter_code
_entity_poly.pdbx_strand_id
1 'polypeptide(L)'
;MTTNVTVPMRDQTPLDCLLVRPAQDGAAAAGRFPGLVAEFTPYALIRSTMEGEAKYFAEHGYNVLVCNLRGTGASGGTWQHAMSSQDGRDAHDPVEWLATQPFGNGDVGIYGESYGGQTALGAAVEAPPHLRTAVPMQAPSALYDDVIYPGGVKTTERGTIDTWPDGAAVLSGGRIDADAEYAANRAHPTFDAYWQDRSFAGRYNAIRVPMLMVGGWNDQFFRAGTITNIENTADRTWAIYGPWAHSMPFRFASYPHPPAEALSPGLLLAWFDRWVKKLPNVPVPARPTFVSYEGPTGSGAGWRQLTRWVPAGTGSLVLSLGADATLTPVGGAGSGPGGTVSFTQPADPASPGGSATFTTAPLPSAQVLVGRPRLTLRATLYGPDANLYAELLDVAPDGTSVLVNNGFLRASHRSSHVTPTPVTPGQPTTFTVDIRAQHHRFAEGHRLALRLSGGAANTLTPNPSPVDVTLLVGISTLRLPGL
;
A
#
# COMPACT_ATOMS: atom_id res chain seq x y z
N MET A 1 7.74 -26.47 20.69
CA MET A 1 6.51 -27.07 21.24
C MET A 1 5.32 -26.21 20.84
N THR A 2 4.29 -26.81 20.24
CA THR A 2 3.09 -26.11 19.74
C THR A 2 1.88 -26.44 20.63
N THR A 3 1.09 -25.42 20.99
CA THR A 3 -0.08 -25.56 21.87
C THR A 3 -1.17 -24.56 21.46
N ASN A 4 -2.43 -24.99 21.37
CA ASN A 4 -3.55 -24.07 21.27
C ASN A 4 -3.80 -23.40 22.62
N VAL A 5 -3.99 -22.08 22.59
CA VAL A 5 -4.24 -21.26 23.78
C VAL A 5 -5.38 -20.29 23.51
N THR A 6 -6.11 -19.96 24.56
CA THR A 6 -7.10 -18.88 24.51
C THR A 6 -6.48 -17.62 25.15
N VAL A 7 -6.45 -16.54 24.41
CA VAL A 7 -5.97 -15.26 24.88
C VAL A 7 -7.16 -14.35 25.15
N PRO A 8 -7.41 -13.98 26.42
CA PRO A 8 -8.49 -13.05 26.74
C PRO A 8 -8.10 -11.62 26.39
N MET A 9 -8.97 -10.93 25.66
CA MET A 9 -8.84 -9.48 25.42
C MET A 9 -9.24 -8.70 26.69
N ARG A 10 -8.95 -7.39 26.71
CA ARG A 10 -9.32 -6.51 27.84
C ARG A 10 -10.82 -6.48 28.14
N ASP A 11 -11.66 -6.73 27.11
CA ASP A 11 -13.12 -6.86 27.22
C ASP A 11 -13.57 -8.32 27.46
N GLN A 12 -12.65 -9.21 27.81
CA GLN A 12 -12.84 -10.65 28.04
C GLN A 12 -13.24 -11.46 26.80
N THR A 13 -13.21 -10.88 25.60
CA THR A 13 -13.39 -11.66 24.36
C THR A 13 -12.25 -12.67 24.23
N PRO A 14 -12.55 -13.99 24.13
CA PRO A 14 -11.52 -15.01 23.99
C PRO A 14 -11.02 -15.08 22.54
N LEU A 15 -9.73 -14.94 22.31
CA LEU A 15 -9.12 -15.20 21.00
C LEU A 15 -8.55 -16.62 20.94
N ASP A 16 -8.77 -17.28 19.81
CA ASP A 16 -8.16 -18.56 19.45
C ASP A 16 -6.77 -18.33 18.88
N CYS A 17 -5.75 -18.80 19.60
CA CYS A 17 -4.35 -18.58 19.25
C CYS A 17 -3.57 -19.90 19.25
N LEU A 18 -2.53 -19.95 18.42
CA LEU A 18 -1.49 -20.96 18.41
C LEU A 18 -0.24 -20.38 19.09
N LEU A 19 0.21 -21.01 20.16
CA LEU A 19 1.47 -20.67 20.82
C LEU A 19 2.54 -21.69 20.44
N VAL A 20 3.64 -21.20 19.84
CA VAL A 20 4.82 -22.01 19.53
C VAL A 20 5.98 -21.53 20.39
N ARG A 21 6.52 -22.44 21.20
CA ARG A 21 7.60 -22.14 22.15
C ARG A 21 8.88 -22.88 21.80
N PRO A 22 10.05 -22.33 22.15
CA PRO A 22 11.30 -23.08 22.14
C PRO A 22 11.12 -24.43 22.86
N ALA A 23 11.71 -25.48 22.29
CA ALA A 23 11.59 -26.82 22.84
C ALA A 23 12.98 -27.47 22.91
N GLN A 24 13.18 -28.31 23.95
CA GLN A 24 14.33 -29.16 24.14
C GLN A 24 13.85 -30.52 24.60
N ASP A 25 14.35 -31.59 23.98
CA ASP A 25 14.03 -32.97 24.30
C ASP A 25 12.53 -33.27 24.33
N GLY A 26 11.74 -32.64 23.41
CA GLY A 26 10.29 -32.84 23.29
C GLY A 26 9.44 -32.05 24.29
N ALA A 27 10.07 -31.29 25.21
CA ALA A 27 9.39 -30.44 26.18
C ALA A 27 9.67 -28.95 25.92
N ALA A 28 8.85 -28.05 26.48
CA ALA A 28 9.12 -26.62 26.41
C ALA A 28 10.44 -26.31 27.10
N ALA A 29 11.33 -25.58 26.41
CA ALA A 29 12.63 -25.18 26.96
C ALA A 29 12.45 -24.35 28.23
N ALA A 30 13.32 -24.60 29.22
CA ALA A 30 13.35 -23.83 30.46
C ALA A 30 13.86 -22.41 30.20
N GLY A 31 13.34 -21.45 30.97
CA GLY A 31 13.75 -20.05 30.88
C GLY A 31 12.66 -19.12 30.36
N ARG A 32 13.02 -17.85 30.19
CA ARG A 32 12.15 -16.78 29.71
C ARG A 32 12.66 -16.30 28.35
N PHE A 33 11.81 -16.32 27.35
CA PHE A 33 12.14 -15.96 25.98
C PHE A 33 11.32 -14.75 25.52
N PRO A 34 11.88 -13.91 24.61
CA PRO A 34 11.11 -12.83 24.00
C PRO A 34 9.94 -13.38 23.18
N GLY A 35 8.95 -12.50 22.95
CA GLY A 35 7.74 -12.83 22.22
C GLY A 35 7.69 -12.25 20.81
N LEU A 36 6.98 -12.94 19.92
CA LEU A 36 6.53 -12.42 18.63
C LEU A 36 5.03 -12.69 18.47
N VAL A 37 4.27 -11.68 18.08
CA VAL A 37 2.91 -11.85 17.57
C VAL A 37 2.99 -11.87 16.05
N ALA A 38 2.58 -12.99 15.46
CA ALA A 38 2.71 -13.24 14.03
C ALA A 38 1.34 -13.28 13.36
N GLU A 39 1.18 -12.55 12.25
CA GLU A 39 0.02 -12.64 11.37
C GLU A 39 -1.33 -12.64 12.12
N PHE A 40 -1.58 -11.58 12.87
CA PHE A 40 -2.87 -11.39 13.52
C PHE A 40 -3.93 -11.02 12.48
N THR A 41 -4.67 -12.02 11.98
CA THR A 41 -5.53 -11.89 10.79
C THR A 41 -6.86 -12.59 10.95
N PRO A 42 -7.86 -12.29 10.10
CA PRO A 42 -9.11 -13.04 10.05
C PRO A 42 -8.99 -14.40 9.32
N TYR A 43 -7.83 -14.73 8.75
CA TYR A 43 -7.65 -15.83 7.81
C TYR A 43 -7.36 -17.16 8.53
N ALA A 44 -8.36 -17.69 9.23
CA ALA A 44 -8.21 -18.90 10.05
C ALA A 44 -7.69 -20.13 9.27
N LEU A 45 -8.02 -20.23 7.98
CA LEU A 45 -7.64 -21.38 7.15
C LEU A 45 -6.15 -21.42 6.77
N ILE A 46 -5.42 -20.27 6.85
CA ILE A 46 -3.98 -20.24 6.56
C ILE A 46 -3.10 -20.44 7.80
N ARG A 47 -3.69 -20.68 8.96
CA ARG A 47 -2.98 -20.85 10.24
C ARG A 47 -1.89 -21.93 10.20
N SER A 48 -2.12 -23.04 9.47
CA SER A 48 -1.10 -24.09 9.32
C SER A 48 0.16 -23.62 8.59
N THR A 49 0.01 -22.68 7.64
CA THR A 49 1.15 -22.05 6.96
C THR A 49 1.94 -21.18 7.94
N MET A 50 1.24 -20.42 8.78
CA MET A 50 1.86 -19.58 9.81
C MET A 50 2.57 -20.40 10.89
N GLU A 51 2.11 -21.62 11.19
CA GLU A 51 2.77 -22.52 12.13
C GLU A 51 4.21 -22.86 11.72
N GLY A 52 4.46 -23.08 10.42
CA GLY A 52 5.81 -23.35 9.91
C GLY A 52 6.78 -22.21 10.19
N GLU A 53 6.34 -20.99 9.95
CA GLU A 53 7.12 -19.79 10.22
C GLU A 53 7.31 -19.54 11.72
N ALA A 54 6.28 -19.76 12.52
CA ALA A 54 6.35 -19.66 13.98
C ALA A 54 7.36 -20.68 14.57
N LYS A 55 7.44 -21.89 14.01
CA LYS A 55 8.45 -22.89 14.40
C LYS A 55 9.87 -22.40 14.11
N TYR A 56 10.10 -21.81 12.95
CA TYR A 56 11.41 -21.21 12.62
C TYR A 56 11.86 -20.21 13.70
N PHE A 57 11.01 -19.28 14.09
CA PHE A 57 11.37 -18.32 15.15
C PHE A 57 11.48 -18.97 16.52
N ALA A 58 10.69 -19.99 16.82
CA ALA A 58 10.79 -20.71 18.08
C ALA A 58 12.13 -21.48 18.20
N GLU A 59 12.64 -22.06 17.12
CA GLU A 59 13.97 -22.69 17.04
C GLU A 59 15.08 -21.67 17.28
N HIS A 60 14.82 -20.40 17.00
CA HIS A 60 15.72 -19.28 17.27
C HIS A 60 15.45 -18.57 18.61
N GLY A 61 14.70 -19.21 19.53
CA GLY A 61 14.52 -18.72 20.88
C GLY A 61 13.48 -17.61 21.07
N TYR A 62 12.38 -17.68 20.32
CA TYR A 62 11.20 -16.82 20.51
C TYR A 62 9.98 -17.63 20.94
N ASN A 63 9.14 -17.06 21.80
CA ASN A 63 7.76 -17.49 21.95
C ASN A 63 6.93 -16.83 20.84
N VAL A 64 6.26 -17.60 20.00
CA VAL A 64 5.49 -17.06 18.88
C VAL A 64 4.01 -17.31 19.06
N LEU A 65 3.21 -16.27 18.93
CA LEU A 65 1.75 -16.33 19.08
C LEU A 65 1.11 -15.97 17.72
N VAL A 66 0.28 -16.87 17.20
CA VAL A 66 -0.51 -16.68 15.98
C VAL A 66 -1.97 -16.72 16.35
N CYS A 67 -2.69 -15.61 16.22
CA CYS A 67 -4.09 -15.50 16.65
C CYS A 67 -5.04 -15.18 15.49
N ASN A 68 -6.25 -15.72 15.56
CA ASN A 68 -7.36 -15.26 14.73
C ASN A 68 -7.99 -14.01 15.34
N LEU A 69 -8.41 -13.06 14.51
CA LEU A 69 -9.17 -11.88 14.93
C LEU A 69 -10.48 -12.26 15.63
N ARG A 70 -11.01 -11.36 16.44
CA ARG A 70 -12.35 -11.53 17.04
C ARG A 70 -13.39 -11.86 15.98
N GLY A 71 -14.30 -12.78 16.28
CA GLY A 71 -15.37 -13.21 15.38
C GLY A 71 -14.92 -14.06 14.20
N THR A 72 -13.64 -14.47 14.11
CA THR A 72 -13.11 -15.31 13.03
C THR A 72 -12.48 -16.60 13.56
N GLY A 73 -12.46 -17.66 12.76
CA GLY A 73 -12.00 -18.97 13.20
C GLY A 73 -12.79 -19.45 14.44
N ALA A 74 -12.08 -19.82 15.50
CA ALA A 74 -12.65 -20.19 16.80
C ALA A 74 -12.60 -19.06 17.83
N SER A 75 -12.16 -17.84 17.43
CA SER A 75 -12.20 -16.67 18.30
C SER A 75 -13.64 -16.23 18.62
N GLY A 76 -13.87 -15.79 19.86
CA GLY A 76 -15.13 -15.22 20.29
C GLY A 76 -15.35 -13.80 19.76
N GLY A 77 -16.48 -13.21 20.14
CA GLY A 77 -16.87 -11.87 19.73
C GLY A 77 -17.45 -11.83 18.31
N THR A 78 -17.54 -10.62 17.76
CA THR A 78 -18.09 -10.38 16.41
C THR A 78 -17.10 -9.57 15.60
N TRP A 79 -16.74 -10.05 14.43
CA TRP A 79 -16.04 -9.26 13.44
C TRP A 79 -17.01 -8.21 12.87
N GLN A 80 -16.59 -6.96 12.83
CA GLN A 80 -17.47 -5.88 12.42
C GLN A 80 -17.22 -5.46 10.98
N HIS A 81 -15.97 -5.09 10.69
CA HIS A 81 -15.56 -4.54 9.39
C HIS A 81 -14.07 -4.76 9.15
N ALA A 82 -13.69 -4.78 7.88
CA ALA A 82 -12.31 -4.89 7.46
C ALA A 82 -11.43 -3.76 7.99
N MET A 83 -10.28 -4.13 8.55
CA MET A 83 -9.17 -3.21 8.84
C MET A 83 -9.59 -2.02 9.72
N SER A 84 -10.49 -2.26 10.65
CA SER A 84 -11.00 -1.26 11.59
C SER A 84 -9.95 -0.89 12.66
N SER A 85 -10.17 0.21 13.35
CA SER A 85 -9.33 0.57 14.50
C SER A 85 -9.45 -0.43 15.64
N GLN A 86 -10.56 -1.20 15.69
CA GLN A 86 -10.73 -2.29 16.68
C GLN A 86 -9.67 -3.37 16.51
N ASP A 87 -9.28 -3.70 15.26
CA ASP A 87 -8.25 -4.72 15.00
C ASP A 87 -6.90 -4.31 15.61
N GLY A 88 -6.56 -3.02 15.58
CA GLY A 88 -5.37 -2.48 16.24
C GLY A 88 -5.46 -2.57 17.77
N ARG A 89 -6.63 -2.21 18.34
CA ARG A 89 -6.87 -2.39 19.78
C ARG A 89 -6.80 -3.84 20.20
N ASP A 90 -7.31 -4.75 19.39
CA ASP A 90 -7.23 -6.18 19.66
C ASP A 90 -5.80 -6.70 19.51
N ALA A 91 -5.00 -6.17 18.59
CA ALA A 91 -3.59 -6.56 18.43
C ALA A 91 -2.69 -6.12 19.60
N HIS A 92 -3.09 -5.09 20.35
CA HIS A 92 -2.43 -4.68 21.58
C HIS A 92 -2.44 -5.81 22.63
N ASP A 93 -3.58 -6.47 22.82
CA ASP A 93 -3.79 -7.40 23.93
C ASP A 93 -2.96 -8.71 23.83
N PRO A 94 -2.80 -9.37 22.68
CA PRO A 94 -1.86 -10.46 22.50
C PRO A 94 -0.40 -10.10 22.79
N VAL A 95 0.02 -8.87 22.48
CA VAL A 95 1.37 -8.37 22.83
C VAL A 95 1.54 -8.33 24.33
N GLU A 96 0.62 -7.74 25.06
CA GLU A 96 0.68 -7.63 26.52
C GLU A 96 0.50 -9.00 27.20
N TRP A 97 -0.41 -9.84 26.68
CA TRP A 97 -0.57 -11.19 27.19
C TRP A 97 0.73 -12.00 27.08
N LEU A 98 1.37 -12.00 25.91
CA LEU A 98 2.58 -12.77 25.67
C LEU A 98 3.76 -12.28 26.55
N ALA A 99 3.87 -10.97 26.74
CA ALA A 99 4.89 -10.34 27.55
C ALA A 99 4.83 -10.74 29.04
N THR A 100 3.61 -10.93 29.56
CA THR A 100 3.35 -11.17 30.98
C THR A 100 3.30 -12.65 31.36
N GLN A 101 3.43 -13.57 30.40
CA GLN A 101 3.45 -14.99 30.68
C GLN A 101 4.70 -15.37 31.51
N PRO A 102 4.64 -16.42 32.35
CA PRO A 102 5.81 -16.88 33.13
C PRO A 102 7.03 -17.24 32.28
N PHE A 103 6.81 -17.63 31.03
CA PHE A 103 7.86 -17.96 30.05
C PHE A 103 8.28 -16.76 29.16
N GLY A 104 7.61 -15.62 29.29
CA GLY A 104 7.93 -14.38 28.60
C GLY A 104 8.99 -13.56 29.33
N ASN A 105 9.84 -12.84 28.60
CA ASN A 105 10.85 -11.95 29.20
C ASN A 105 10.41 -10.48 29.24
N GLY A 106 9.21 -10.16 28.75
CA GLY A 106 8.67 -8.80 28.72
C GLY A 106 8.98 -8.00 27.44
N ASP A 107 9.68 -8.55 26.48
CA ASP A 107 9.98 -7.89 25.20
C ASP A 107 9.25 -8.62 24.07
N VAL A 108 8.42 -7.88 23.28
CA VAL A 108 7.60 -8.47 22.21
C VAL A 108 7.76 -7.67 20.93
N GLY A 109 7.82 -8.36 19.79
CA GLY A 109 7.67 -7.82 18.46
C GLY A 109 6.34 -8.24 17.82
N ILE A 110 5.87 -7.50 16.83
CA ILE A 110 4.71 -7.88 16.02
C ILE A 110 5.03 -7.77 14.54
N TYR A 111 4.51 -8.69 13.73
CA TYR A 111 4.68 -8.62 12.28
C TYR A 111 3.51 -9.28 11.54
N GLY A 112 3.32 -8.87 10.30
CA GLY A 112 2.36 -9.49 9.40
C GLY A 112 2.31 -8.80 8.05
N GLU A 113 1.68 -9.49 7.09
CA GLU A 113 1.46 -9.02 5.74
C GLU A 113 -0.02 -8.69 5.51
N SER A 114 -0.30 -7.71 4.62
CA SER A 114 -1.66 -7.41 4.19
C SER A 114 -2.53 -7.01 5.39
N TYR A 115 -3.55 -7.79 5.71
CA TYR A 115 -4.34 -7.60 6.91
C TYR A 115 -3.48 -7.72 8.18
N GLY A 116 -2.57 -8.69 8.23
CA GLY A 116 -1.59 -8.82 9.32
C GLY A 116 -0.64 -7.63 9.41
N GLY A 117 -0.33 -7.00 8.28
CA GLY A 117 0.43 -5.73 8.23
C GLY A 117 -0.36 -4.57 8.81
N GLN A 118 -1.66 -4.47 8.51
CA GLN A 118 -2.56 -3.47 9.09
C GLN A 118 -2.64 -3.64 10.62
N THR A 119 -2.82 -4.87 11.12
CA THR A 119 -2.89 -5.11 12.56
C THR A 119 -1.57 -4.86 13.26
N ALA A 120 -0.43 -5.16 12.61
CA ALA A 120 0.89 -4.85 13.16
C ALA A 120 1.11 -3.33 13.26
N LEU A 121 0.69 -2.55 12.24
CA LEU A 121 0.73 -1.09 12.29
C LEU A 121 -0.27 -0.56 13.33
N GLY A 122 -1.46 -1.14 13.41
CA GLY A 122 -2.48 -0.82 14.41
C GLY A 122 -1.98 -1.01 15.84
N ALA A 123 -1.33 -2.13 16.13
CA ALA A 123 -0.69 -2.38 17.42
C ALA A 123 0.38 -1.31 17.73
N ALA A 124 1.20 -0.93 16.74
CA ALA A 124 2.19 0.13 16.95
C ALA A 124 1.56 1.50 17.26
N VAL A 125 0.38 1.80 16.69
CA VAL A 125 -0.41 3.00 16.99
C VAL A 125 -1.01 2.94 18.40
N GLU A 126 -1.51 1.77 18.83
CA GLU A 126 -2.03 1.57 20.19
C GLU A 126 -0.91 1.54 21.26
N ALA A 127 0.34 1.44 20.83
CA ALA A 127 1.56 1.57 21.64
C ALA A 127 1.59 0.73 22.93
N PRO A 128 1.41 -0.62 22.86
CA PRO A 128 1.48 -1.46 24.06
C PRO A 128 2.85 -1.34 24.74
N PRO A 129 2.92 -1.25 26.07
CA PRO A 129 4.15 -0.99 26.83
C PRO A 129 5.30 -1.98 26.56
N HIS A 130 4.95 -3.22 26.23
CA HIS A 130 5.94 -4.29 25.98
C HIS A 130 6.31 -4.44 24.50
N LEU A 131 5.72 -3.68 23.59
CA LEU A 131 6.10 -3.70 22.17
C LEU A 131 7.47 -3.04 21.98
N ARG A 132 8.37 -3.74 21.28
CA ARG A 132 9.74 -3.28 20.97
C ARG A 132 9.93 -2.91 19.52
N THR A 133 9.17 -3.52 18.62
CA THR A 133 9.21 -3.26 17.18
C THR A 133 7.97 -3.80 16.50
N ALA A 134 7.63 -3.21 15.35
CA ALA A 134 6.59 -3.71 14.46
C ALA A 134 7.14 -3.86 13.03
N VAL A 135 6.67 -4.89 12.33
CA VAL A 135 7.02 -5.14 10.92
C VAL A 135 5.73 -5.24 10.09
N PRO A 136 5.09 -4.10 9.77
CA PRO A 136 3.96 -4.06 8.86
C PRO A 136 4.43 -4.22 7.42
N MET A 137 3.98 -5.28 6.75
CA MET A 137 4.32 -5.57 5.35
C MET A 137 3.09 -5.40 4.48
N GLN A 138 3.23 -4.70 3.34
CA GLN A 138 2.14 -4.45 2.38
C GLN A 138 0.85 -3.99 3.10
N ALA A 139 0.98 -3.00 3.96
CA ALA A 139 -0.10 -2.51 4.81
C ALA A 139 -0.79 -1.27 4.24
N PRO A 140 -2.13 -1.15 4.33
CA PRO A 140 -2.83 0.07 3.95
C PRO A 140 -2.48 1.24 4.87
N SER A 141 -2.72 2.47 4.38
CA SER A 141 -2.77 3.67 5.21
C SER A 141 -4.20 4.13 5.47
N ALA A 142 -5.04 4.07 4.44
CA ALA A 142 -6.45 4.37 4.48
C ALA A 142 -7.17 3.50 3.44
N LEU A 143 -8.05 2.61 3.87
CA LEU A 143 -8.70 1.65 2.97
C LEU A 143 -9.53 2.34 1.88
N TYR A 144 -10.08 3.53 2.19
CA TYR A 144 -10.79 4.37 1.21
C TYR A 144 -9.93 4.69 0.00
N ASP A 145 -8.81 5.39 0.19
CA ASP A 145 -7.97 5.87 -0.91
C ASP A 145 -7.08 4.79 -1.51
N ASP A 146 -6.68 3.79 -0.70
CA ASP A 146 -5.77 2.76 -1.18
C ASP A 146 -6.46 1.78 -2.14
N VAL A 147 -7.73 1.41 -1.83
CA VAL A 147 -8.42 0.29 -2.50
C VAL A 147 -9.81 0.64 -3.00
N ILE A 148 -10.71 1.17 -2.14
CA ILE A 148 -12.14 1.16 -2.40
C ILE A 148 -12.61 2.37 -3.21
N TYR A 149 -12.11 3.58 -2.88
CA TYR A 149 -12.45 4.85 -3.54
C TYR A 149 -11.19 5.68 -3.85
N PRO A 150 -10.17 5.14 -4.57
CA PRO A 150 -8.98 5.93 -4.89
C PRO A 150 -9.37 7.22 -5.63
N GLY A 151 -8.97 8.36 -5.04
CA GLY A 151 -9.35 9.67 -5.55
C GLY A 151 -10.87 9.92 -5.59
N GLY A 152 -11.66 9.21 -4.79
CA GLY A 152 -13.12 9.27 -4.80
C GLY A 152 -13.80 8.45 -5.90
N VAL A 153 -13.07 7.64 -6.65
CA VAL A 153 -13.60 6.75 -7.70
C VAL A 153 -13.79 5.35 -7.13
N LYS A 154 -15.03 4.86 -7.07
CA LYS A 154 -15.32 3.49 -6.60
C LYS A 154 -14.68 2.46 -7.53
N THR A 155 -13.89 1.57 -6.97
CA THR A 155 -13.36 0.41 -7.69
C THR A 155 -14.46 -0.62 -7.97
N THR A 156 -14.31 -1.40 -9.05
CA THR A 156 -15.26 -2.45 -9.40
C THR A 156 -15.21 -3.57 -8.38
N GLU A 157 -16.32 -3.87 -7.74
CA GLU A 157 -16.48 -4.98 -6.82
C GLU A 157 -16.28 -6.31 -7.54
N ARG A 158 -15.68 -7.28 -6.86
CA ARG A 158 -15.29 -8.58 -7.44
C ARG A 158 -14.43 -8.45 -8.70
N GLY A 159 -13.81 -7.28 -8.87
CA GLY A 159 -12.82 -7.01 -9.91
C GLY A 159 -11.40 -7.38 -9.47
N THR A 160 -10.39 -6.82 -10.12
CA THR A 160 -8.98 -7.14 -9.82
C THR A 160 -8.45 -6.48 -8.54
N ILE A 161 -9.09 -5.42 -8.05
CA ILE A 161 -8.65 -4.66 -6.87
C ILE A 161 -9.59 -4.92 -5.69
N ASP A 162 -10.90 -4.73 -5.85
CA ASP A 162 -11.88 -4.93 -4.79
C ASP A 162 -12.43 -6.38 -4.81
N THR A 163 -11.55 -7.35 -4.54
CA THR A 163 -11.89 -8.78 -4.42
C THR A 163 -11.72 -9.30 -3.01
N TRP A 164 -11.19 -8.47 -2.13
CA TRP A 164 -10.80 -8.88 -0.80
C TRP A 164 -11.96 -9.50 0.01
N PRO A 165 -13.19 -8.95 0.01
CA PRO A 165 -14.28 -9.51 0.81
C PRO A 165 -14.58 -10.98 0.50
N ASP A 166 -14.55 -11.38 -0.78
CA ASP A 166 -14.78 -12.78 -1.17
C ASP A 166 -13.67 -13.70 -0.65
N GLY A 167 -12.41 -13.28 -0.79
CA GLY A 167 -11.26 -14.01 -0.26
C GLY A 167 -11.32 -14.15 1.26
N ALA A 168 -11.68 -13.08 1.96
CA ALA A 168 -11.82 -13.09 3.41
C ALA A 168 -12.98 -13.97 3.89
N ALA A 169 -14.10 -13.99 3.18
CA ALA A 169 -15.21 -14.88 3.49
C ALA A 169 -14.77 -16.35 3.46
N VAL A 170 -14.04 -16.76 2.43
CA VAL A 170 -13.50 -18.14 2.34
C VAL A 170 -12.46 -18.40 3.43
N LEU A 171 -11.43 -17.53 3.53
CA LEU A 171 -10.27 -17.75 4.41
C LEU A 171 -10.62 -17.65 5.91
N SER A 172 -11.69 -16.94 6.28
CA SER A 172 -12.19 -16.88 7.66
C SER A 172 -12.98 -18.13 8.09
N GLY A 173 -13.16 -19.10 7.18
CA GLY A 173 -14.03 -20.25 7.43
C GLY A 173 -15.52 -19.91 7.37
N GLY A 174 -15.91 -18.98 6.52
CA GLY A 174 -17.30 -18.53 6.34
C GLY A 174 -17.82 -17.59 7.44
N ARG A 175 -16.93 -16.99 8.23
CA ARG A 175 -17.30 -16.08 9.32
C ARG A 175 -17.51 -14.64 8.88
N ILE A 176 -16.97 -14.26 7.72
CA ILE A 176 -17.10 -12.93 7.13
C ILE A 176 -18.12 -13.02 6.00
N ASP A 177 -19.09 -12.12 6.03
CA ASP A 177 -20.07 -11.97 4.97
C ASP A 177 -19.57 -10.95 3.93
N ALA A 178 -19.15 -11.43 2.77
CA ALA A 178 -18.61 -10.59 1.71
C ALA A 178 -19.68 -9.63 1.15
N ASP A 179 -20.93 -10.07 1.00
CA ASP A 179 -22.01 -9.22 0.47
C ASP A 179 -22.35 -8.08 1.42
N ALA A 180 -22.34 -8.35 2.73
CA ALA A 180 -22.51 -7.32 3.76
C ALA A 180 -21.36 -6.31 3.74
N GLU A 181 -20.10 -6.74 3.54
CA GLU A 181 -18.93 -5.84 3.46
C GLU A 181 -19.01 -4.96 2.21
N TYR A 182 -19.36 -5.51 1.03
CA TYR A 182 -19.59 -4.72 -0.18
C TYR A 182 -20.74 -3.72 -0.01
N ALA A 183 -21.85 -4.14 0.62
CA ALA A 183 -22.98 -3.26 0.90
C ALA A 183 -22.60 -2.12 1.84
N ALA A 184 -21.84 -2.40 2.90
CA ALA A 184 -21.34 -1.38 3.82
C ALA A 184 -20.42 -0.38 3.09
N ASN A 185 -19.48 -0.86 2.26
CA ASN A 185 -18.62 0.00 1.47
C ASN A 185 -19.41 0.91 0.51
N ARG A 186 -20.48 0.41 -0.12
CA ARG A 186 -21.36 1.23 -0.99
C ARG A 186 -22.17 2.26 -0.23
N ALA A 187 -22.54 1.97 1.02
CA ALA A 187 -23.30 2.90 1.86
C ALA A 187 -22.49 4.16 2.28
N HIS A 188 -21.15 4.09 2.16
CA HIS A 188 -20.24 5.16 2.54
C HIS A 188 -19.41 5.68 1.34
N PRO A 189 -20.01 6.38 0.35
CA PRO A 189 -19.31 6.82 -0.86
C PRO A 189 -18.33 7.97 -0.63
N THR A 190 -18.38 8.63 0.53
CA THR A 190 -17.50 9.74 0.92
C THR A 190 -16.65 9.36 2.12
N PHE A 191 -15.55 10.07 2.33
CA PHE A 191 -14.62 9.82 3.45
C PHE A 191 -15.23 10.32 4.78
N ASP A 192 -16.15 9.55 5.32
CA ASP A 192 -16.85 9.81 6.60
C ASP A 192 -16.21 9.06 7.79
N ALA A 193 -16.90 8.99 8.92
CA ALA A 193 -16.44 8.32 10.13
C ALA A 193 -16.14 6.82 9.93
N TYR A 194 -16.88 6.16 9.02
CA TYR A 194 -16.66 4.75 8.67
C TYR A 194 -15.27 4.52 8.09
N TRP A 195 -14.80 5.43 7.23
CA TRP A 195 -13.48 5.36 6.63
C TRP A 195 -12.38 5.94 7.52
N GLN A 196 -12.70 6.95 8.35
CA GLN A 196 -11.77 7.49 9.35
C GLN A 196 -11.32 6.40 10.32
N ASP A 197 -12.24 5.53 10.74
CA ASP A 197 -11.93 4.37 11.61
C ASP A 197 -10.97 3.38 10.94
N ARG A 198 -10.94 3.34 9.61
CA ARG A 198 -10.08 2.48 8.78
C ARG A 198 -8.88 3.21 8.19
N SER A 199 -8.44 4.28 8.83
CA SER A 199 -7.32 5.12 8.40
C SER A 199 -6.36 5.34 9.55
N PHE A 200 -5.07 5.36 9.22
CA PHE A 200 -4.02 5.77 10.16
C PHE A 200 -3.73 7.28 10.12
N ALA A 201 -4.36 8.03 9.22
CA ALA A 201 -4.22 9.49 9.15
C ALA A 201 -4.46 10.14 10.51
N GLY A 202 -3.53 11.01 10.94
CA GLY A 202 -3.58 11.67 12.25
C GLY A 202 -3.16 10.79 13.45
N ARG A 203 -2.91 9.49 13.25
CA ARG A 203 -2.58 8.55 14.34
C ARG A 203 -1.10 8.14 14.39
N TYR A 204 -0.29 8.39 13.36
CA TYR A 204 1.12 8.01 13.28
C TYR A 204 1.99 8.56 14.42
N ASN A 205 1.60 9.71 14.99
CA ASN A 205 2.32 10.32 16.10
C ASN A 205 2.26 9.49 17.42
N ALA A 206 1.37 8.51 17.50
CA ALA A 206 1.32 7.59 18.65
C ALA A 206 2.41 6.53 18.61
N ILE A 207 2.94 6.19 17.43
CA ILE A 207 3.96 5.16 17.27
C ILE A 207 5.26 5.60 17.94
N ARG A 208 5.86 4.69 18.72
CA ARG A 208 7.10 4.95 19.49
C ARG A 208 8.24 3.98 19.16
N VAL A 209 7.94 2.90 18.47
CA VAL A 209 8.88 1.81 18.22
C VAL A 209 9.51 1.91 16.82
N PRO A 210 10.75 1.38 16.63
CA PRO A 210 11.30 1.20 15.31
C PRO A 210 10.46 0.24 14.49
N MET A 211 10.36 0.49 13.18
CA MET A 211 9.59 -0.32 12.27
C MET A 211 10.42 -0.75 11.05
N LEU A 212 10.19 -1.98 10.59
CA LEU A 212 10.62 -2.42 9.26
C LEU A 212 9.37 -2.54 8.39
N MET A 213 9.26 -1.72 7.35
CA MET A 213 8.16 -1.79 6.39
C MET A 213 8.61 -2.41 5.08
N VAL A 214 7.82 -3.34 4.57
CA VAL A 214 8.06 -3.97 3.27
C VAL A 214 6.89 -3.69 2.35
N GLY A 215 7.17 -3.25 1.12
CA GLY A 215 6.15 -2.95 0.10
C GLY A 215 6.57 -3.39 -1.29
N GLY A 216 5.60 -3.43 -2.21
CA GLY A 216 5.81 -3.82 -3.61
C GLY A 216 5.35 -2.74 -4.58
N TRP A 217 6.20 -2.42 -5.58
CA TRP A 217 5.84 -1.47 -6.64
C TRP A 217 4.69 -1.94 -7.51
N ASN A 218 4.46 -3.25 -7.58
CA ASN A 218 3.38 -3.88 -8.34
C ASN A 218 2.23 -4.37 -7.43
N ASP A 219 2.25 -4.05 -6.14
CA ASP A 219 1.14 -4.35 -5.23
C ASP A 219 -0.09 -3.54 -5.65
N GLN A 220 -1.09 -4.23 -6.18
CA GLN A 220 -2.32 -3.61 -6.66
C GLN A 220 -3.20 -3.06 -5.53
N PHE A 221 -3.04 -3.54 -4.28
CA PHE A 221 -3.84 -3.13 -3.14
C PHE A 221 -3.19 -1.98 -2.36
N PHE A 222 -2.00 -2.19 -1.81
CA PHE A 222 -1.46 -1.33 -0.76
C PHE A 222 -0.16 -0.60 -1.10
N ARG A 223 0.28 -0.62 -2.39
CA ARG A 223 1.50 0.11 -2.78
C ARG A 223 1.48 1.59 -2.39
N ALA A 224 0.32 2.26 -2.51
CA ALA A 224 0.17 3.66 -2.15
C ALA A 224 0.13 3.85 -0.63
N GLY A 225 -0.61 3.00 0.07
CA GLY A 225 -0.75 3.03 1.52
C GLY A 225 0.55 2.75 2.24
N THR A 226 1.29 1.72 1.85
CA THR A 226 2.59 1.41 2.45
C THR A 226 3.58 2.57 2.30
N ILE A 227 3.64 3.25 1.13
CA ILE A 227 4.47 4.46 0.97
C ILE A 227 3.97 5.60 1.87
N THR A 228 2.67 5.80 1.99
CA THR A 228 2.10 6.81 2.88
C THR A 228 2.46 6.53 4.35
N ASN A 229 2.43 5.27 4.77
CA ASN A 229 2.87 4.87 6.12
C ASN A 229 4.34 5.22 6.34
N ILE A 230 5.22 4.91 5.36
CA ILE A 230 6.66 5.21 5.43
C ILE A 230 6.91 6.73 5.48
N GLU A 231 6.22 7.51 4.67
CA GLU A 231 6.34 8.99 4.65
C GLU A 231 5.99 9.62 6.00
N ASN A 232 4.97 9.09 6.68
CA ASN A 232 4.52 9.60 7.98
C ASN A 232 5.32 9.10 9.18
N THR A 233 6.23 8.13 8.98
CA THR A 233 7.01 7.51 10.06
C THR A 233 8.49 7.40 9.73
N ALA A 234 8.99 8.22 8.79
CA ALA A 234 10.32 8.11 8.19
C ALA A 234 11.49 8.20 9.18
N ASP A 235 11.29 8.85 10.33
CA ASP A 235 12.30 9.02 11.40
C ASP A 235 12.57 7.73 12.18
N ARG A 236 11.70 6.72 12.05
CA ARG A 236 11.74 5.45 12.80
C ARG A 236 11.48 4.22 11.92
N THR A 237 11.43 4.40 10.60
CA THR A 237 11.11 3.33 9.66
C THR A 237 12.28 2.99 8.75
N TRP A 238 12.72 1.75 8.77
CA TRP A 238 13.51 1.11 7.74
C TRP A 238 12.55 0.51 6.74
N ALA A 239 12.83 0.68 5.45
CA ALA A 239 11.91 0.23 4.43
C ALA A 239 12.61 -0.54 3.32
N ILE A 240 11.91 -1.56 2.80
CA ILE A 240 12.31 -2.31 1.62
C ILE A 240 11.14 -2.31 0.64
N TYR A 241 11.39 -1.81 -0.57
CA TYR A 241 10.37 -1.69 -1.60
C TYR A 241 10.83 -2.34 -2.90
N GLY A 242 10.20 -3.44 -3.27
CA GLY A 242 10.66 -4.29 -4.39
C GLY A 242 9.69 -4.36 -5.55
N PRO A 243 10.03 -5.10 -6.62
CA PRO A 243 9.24 -5.21 -7.85
C PRO A 243 8.11 -6.24 -7.75
N TRP A 244 7.73 -6.66 -6.58
CA TRP A 244 6.70 -7.68 -6.38
C TRP A 244 5.28 -7.10 -6.30
N ALA A 245 4.31 -7.96 -6.60
CA ALA A 245 2.88 -7.73 -6.43
C ALA A 245 2.47 -7.93 -4.95
N HIS A 246 1.18 -8.05 -4.67
CA HIS A 246 0.65 -8.36 -3.34
C HIS A 246 0.94 -9.82 -2.98
N SER A 247 2.13 -10.08 -2.47
CA SER A 247 2.59 -11.41 -2.04
C SER A 247 3.82 -11.28 -1.15
N MET A 248 3.96 -12.18 -0.20
CA MET A 248 5.14 -12.26 0.67
C MET A 248 6.40 -12.54 -0.15
N PRO A 249 7.30 -11.56 -0.31
CA PRO A 249 8.41 -11.66 -1.26
C PRO A 249 9.43 -12.75 -0.89
N PHE A 250 9.50 -13.16 0.36
CA PHE A 250 10.41 -14.21 0.84
C PHE A 250 9.79 -15.61 0.84
N ARG A 251 8.48 -15.76 0.59
CA ARG A 251 7.82 -17.06 0.44
C ARG A 251 7.86 -17.61 -0.98
N PHE A 252 8.10 -16.76 -1.96
CA PHE A 252 8.03 -17.12 -3.39
C PHE A 252 9.36 -16.85 -4.09
N ALA A 253 10.08 -17.91 -4.43
CA ALA A 253 11.41 -17.85 -5.03
C ALA A 253 11.51 -17.28 -6.46
N SER A 254 10.41 -16.80 -7.06
CA SER A 254 10.33 -16.47 -8.49
C SER A 254 10.55 -14.99 -8.83
N TYR A 255 10.82 -14.12 -7.87
CA TYR A 255 11.09 -12.71 -8.13
C TYR A 255 12.58 -12.38 -8.08
N PRO A 256 13.05 -11.37 -8.84
CA PRO A 256 14.40 -10.86 -8.65
C PRO A 256 14.51 -10.31 -7.23
N HIS A 257 15.15 -11.09 -6.37
CA HIS A 257 15.34 -10.72 -4.96
C HIS A 257 16.35 -9.57 -4.85
N PRO A 258 16.22 -8.70 -3.82
CA PRO A 258 17.40 -8.00 -3.29
C PRO A 258 18.49 -9.02 -3.04
N PRO A 259 19.77 -8.60 -2.88
CA PRO A 259 20.81 -9.53 -2.48
C PRO A 259 20.21 -10.49 -1.45
N ALA A 260 20.35 -11.79 -1.66
CA ALA A 260 19.56 -12.87 -1.05
C ALA A 260 19.42 -12.78 0.48
N GLU A 261 20.26 -11.97 1.11
CA GLU A 261 20.29 -11.68 2.54
C GLU A 261 19.20 -10.66 2.99
N ALA A 262 18.62 -9.89 2.07
CA ALA A 262 17.74 -8.78 2.44
C ALA A 262 16.25 -9.16 2.62
N LEU A 263 15.80 -10.34 2.17
CA LEU A 263 14.39 -10.76 2.27
C LEU A 263 14.22 -12.23 2.66
N SER A 264 15.23 -12.84 3.25
CA SER A 264 15.10 -14.18 3.85
C SER A 264 14.39 -14.09 5.20
N PRO A 265 13.82 -15.19 5.73
CA PRO A 265 13.45 -15.28 7.13
C PRO A 265 14.58 -14.81 8.06
N GLY A 266 15.83 -14.91 7.62
CA GLY A 266 17.02 -14.36 8.28
C GLY A 266 17.02 -12.85 8.42
N LEU A 267 16.41 -12.08 7.51
CA LEU A 267 16.25 -10.64 7.70
C LEU A 267 15.29 -10.31 8.83
N LEU A 268 14.13 -10.96 8.88
CA LEU A 268 13.18 -10.77 9.98
C LEU A 268 13.78 -11.23 11.31
N LEU A 269 14.50 -12.36 11.30
CA LEU A 269 15.24 -12.83 12.49
C LEU A 269 16.27 -11.80 12.96
N ALA A 270 17.12 -11.29 12.06
CA ALA A 270 18.09 -10.26 12.37
C ALA A 270 17.40 -8.99 12.91
N TRP A 271 16.28 -8.58 12.31
CA TRP A 271 15.51 -7.44 12.79
C TRP A 271 15.03 -7.64 14.23
N PHE A 272 14.41 -8.80 14.54
CA PHE A 272 13.92 -9.10 15.89
C PHE A 272 15.08 -9.32 16.87
N ASP A 273 16.15 -9.97 16.46
CA ASP A 273 17.34 -10.12 17.29
C ASP A 273 17.92 -8.75 17.68
N ARG A 274 17.89 -7.77 16.79
CA ARG A 274 18.33 -6.40 17.07
C ARG A 274 17.41 -5.69 18.06
N TRP A 275 16.11 -5.72 17.85
CA TRP A 275 15.17 -4.83 18.56
C TRP A 275 14.45 -5.51 19.73
N VAL A 276 14.19 -6.83 19.65
CA VAL A 276 13.49 -7.58 20.70
C VAL A 276 14.49 -8.26 21.63
N LYS A 277 15.49 -8.99 21.10
CA LYS A 277 16.58 -9.54 21.93
C LYS A 277 17.64 -8.51 22.30
N LYS A 278 17.70 -7.37 21.61
CA LYS A 278 18.66 -6.29 21.87
C LYS A 278 20.13 -6.71 21.64
N LEU A 279 20.36 -7.62 20.68
CA LEU A 279 21.71 -8.05 20.34
C LEU A 279 22.47 -6.94 19.61
N PRO A 280 23.69 -6.55 20.07
CA PRO A 280 24.39 -5.37 19.54
C PRO A 280 24.99 -5.57 18.15
N ASN A 281 25.39 -6.78 17.80
CA ASN A 281 26.19 -7.09 16.61
C ASN A 281 25.37 -7.65 15.45
N VAL A 282 24.09 -7.28 15.37
CA VAL A 282 23.22 -7.70 14.27
C VAL A 282 23.37 -6.73 13.09
N PRO A 283 23.42 -7.18 11.83
CA PRO A 283 23.64 -6.34 10.64
C PRO A 283 22.38 -5.57 10.22
N VAL A 284 21.81 -4.78 11.12
CA VAL A 284 20.71 -3.85 10.83
C VAL A 284 21.30 -2.45 10.77
N PRO A 285 21.00 -1.65 9.72
CA PRO A 285 21.49 -0.28 9.63
C PRO A 285 21.15 0.52 10.89
N ALA A 286 22.13 1.30 11.39
CA ALA A 286 21.99 2.07 12.63
C ALA A 286 20.93 3.19 12.54
N ARG A 287 20.58 3.63 11.32
CA ARG A 287 19.59 4.67 11.04
C ARG A 287 18.59 4.18 10.02
N PRO A 288 17.37 4.72 10.03
CA PRO A 288 16.39 4.47 8.99
C PRO A 288 16.98 4.61 7.58
N THR A 289 16.67 3.64 6.73
CA THR A 289 17.09 3.57 5.34
C THR A 289 15.92 3.12 4.47
N PHE A 290 15.93 3.49 3.20
CA PHE A 290 14.96 3.04 2.21
C PHE A 290 15.70 2.25 1.13
N VAL A 291 15.50 0.94 1.09
CA VAL A 291 16.05 0.08 0.03
C VAL A 291 14.97 -0.13 -1.02
N SER A 292 15.23 0.27 -2.23
CA SER A 292 14.25 0.27 -3.32
C SER A 292 14.76 -0.42 -4.56
N TYR A 293 13.89 -1.19 -5.21
CA TYR A 293 14.14 -1.66 -6.56
C TYR A 293 13.79 -0.56 -7.56
N GLU A 294 14.78 -0.11 -8.33
CA GLU A 294 14.62 0.82 -9.44
C GLU A 294 14.21 0.01 -10.69
N GLY A 295 12.94 0.10 -11.09
CA GLY A 295 12.39 -0.63 -12.25
C GLY A 295 12.46 0.16 -13.55
N PRO A 296 12.01 -0.41 -14.69
CA PRO A 296 11.49 -1.76 -14.86
C PRO A 296 12.56 -2.86 -14.75
N THR A 297 12.13 -4.13 -14.67
CA THR A 297 13.05 -5.27 -14.76
C THR A 297 13.74 -5.30 -16.12
N GLY A 298 15.07 -5.35 -16.14
CA GLY A 298 15.85 -5.32 -17.38
C GLY A 298 17.21 -4.65 -17.21
N SER A 299 17.85 -4.24 -18.32
CA SER A 299 19.17 -3.60 -18.26
C SER A 299 19.07 -2.24 -17.55
N GLY A 300 19.89 -2.07 -16.51
CA GLY A 300 19.90 -0.86 -15.67
C GLY A 300 18.98 -0.90 -14.45
N ALA A 301 18.05 -1.85 -14.37
CA ALA A 301 17.25 -2.09 -13.16
C ALA A 301 18.11 -2.63 -12.01
N GLY A 302 17.67 -2.41 -10.78
CA GLY A 302 18.35 -2.97 -9.62
C GLY A 302 18.03 -2.30 -8.32
N TRP A 303 18.62 -2.85 -7.26
CA TRP A 303 18.43 -2.33 -5.91
C TRP A 303 19.26 -1.07 -5.67
N ARG A 304 18.63 -0.09 -5.04
CA ARG A 304 19.25 1.17 -4.62
C ARG A 304 18.96 1.41 -3.15
N GLN A 305 19.97 1.84 -2.43
CA GLN A 305 19.80 2.30 -1.07
C GLN A 305 19.69 3.83 -1.07
N LEU A 306 18.57 4.33 -0.57
CA LEU A 306 18.29 5.74 -0.38
C LEU A 306 18.38 6.06 1.12
N THR A 307 18.79 7.26 1.47
CA THR A 307 18.80 7.71 2.87
C THR A 307 17.39 7.85 3.44
N ARG A 308 16.40 8.10 2.57
CA ARG A 308 14.97 8.13 2.86
C ARG A 308 14.18 8.06 1.56
N TRP A 309 12.90 7.73 1.66
CA TRP A 309 11.98 7.88 0.53
C TRP A 309 11.86 9.34 0.12
N VAL A 310 12.04 9.58 -1.17
CA VAL A 310 12.35 10.84 -1.82
C VAL A 310 13.55 11.53 -1.17
N PRO A 311 14.77 11.29 -1.67
CA PRO A 311 16.00 11.90 -1.14
C PRO A 311 15.90 13.42 -1.05
N ALA A 312 16.56 14.01 -0.07
CA ALA A 312 16.60 15.47 0.06
C ALA A 312 17.28 16.09 -1.17
N GLY A 313 16.73 17.20 -1.66
CA GLY A 313 17.26 17.88 -2.86
C GLY A 313 16.85 17.25 -4.19
N THR A 314 15.97 16.23 -4.18
CA THR A 314 15.39 15.68 -5.40
C THR A 314 14.73 16.77 -6.23
N GLY A 315 15.22 16.97 -7.46
CA GLY A 315 14.66 17.90 -8.43
C GLY A 315 13.26 17.49 -8.91
N SER A 316 12.71 18.25 -9.81
CA SER A 316 11.47 17.89 -10.49
C SER A 316 11.49 18.41 -11.92
N LEU A 317 11.15 17.56 -12.87
CA LEU A 317 10.80 17.96 -14.22
C LEU A 317 9.31 18.36 -14.25
N VAL A 318 9.02 19.51 -14.85
CA VAL A 318 7.64 19.94 -15.09
C VAL A 318 7.41 19.99 -16.58
N LEU A 319 6.45 19.21 -17.06
CA LEU A 319 6.08 19.13 -18.48
C LEU A 319 4.73 19.80 -18.71
N SER A 320 4.62 20.58 -19.78
CA SER A 320 3.37 21.14 -20.31
C SER A 320 2.75 20.16 -21.31
N LEU A 321 1.42 20.05 -21.31
CA LEU A 321 0.66 19.33 -22.32
C LEU A 321 0.44 20.24 -23.54
N GLY A 322 0.78 19.79 -24.74
CA GLY A 322 0.63 20.51 -26.00
C GLY A 322 -0.57 20.05 -26.83
N ALA A 323 -1.11 20.96 -27.67
CA ALA A 323 -2.25 20.67 -28.55
C ALA A 323 -1.91 19.64 -29.66
N ASP A 324 -0.65 19.44 -29.94
CA ASP A 324 -0.07 18.46 -30.86
C ASP A 324 0.21 17.10 -30.19
N ALA A 325 -0.41 16.82 -29.05
CA ALA A 325 -0.24 15.61 -28.26
C ALA A 325 1.20 15.43 -27.70
N THR A 326 1.91 16.54 -27.45
CA THR A 326 3.26 16.51 -26.91
C THR A 326 3.30 16.78 -25.41
N LEU A 327 4.39 16.32 -24.76
CA LEU A 327 4.84 16.72 -23.43
C LEU A 327 6.19 17.43 -23.58
N THR A 328 6.25 18.69 -23.18
CA THR A 328 7.46 19.52 -23.31
C THR A 328 7.81 20.22 -21.99
N PRO A 329 9.11 20.39 -21.67
CA PRO A 329 9.51 21.10 -20.47
C PRO A 329 8.92 22.52 -20.41
N VAL A 330 8.38 22.91 -19.26
CA VAL A 330 7.85 24.28 -19.04
C VAL A 330 9.00 25.29 -19.12
N GLY A 331 8.82 26.31 -19.94
CA GLY A 331 9.83 27.35 -20.13
C GLY A 331 10.97 26.99 -21.10
N GLY A 332 10.94 25.79 -21.72
CA GLY A 332 11.86 25.39 -22.77
C GLY A 332 11.47 25.94 -24.14
N ALA A 333 12.45 26.03 -25.07
CA ALA A 333 12.17 26.30 -26.48
C ALA A 333 11.33 25.13 -27.02
N GLY A 334 10.05 25.38 -27.31
CA GLY A 334 9.12 24.32 -27.74
C GLY A 334 8.01 23.98 -26.75
N SER A 335 7.73 24.83 -25.74
CA SER A 335 6.45 24.74 -25.02
C SER A 335 5.35 24.73 -26.10
N GLY A 336 4.65 23.60 -26.20
CA GLY A 336 3.68 23.34 -27.26
C GLY A 336 2.63 24.46 -27.35
N PRO A 337 2.01 24.64 -28.53
CA PRO A 337 1.01 25.70 -28.71
C PRO A 337 -0.11 25.49 -27.70
N GLY A 338 -0.57 26.57 -27.07
CA GLY A 338 -1.81 26.56 -26.30
C GLY A 338 -2.95 26.13 -27.20
N GLY A 339 -3.98 25.53 -26.61
CA GLY A 339 -5.12 25.06 -27.37
C GLY A 339 -6.00 24.13 -26.53
N THR A 340 -6.79 23.36 -27.24
CA THR A 340 -7.65 22.35 -26.59
C THR A 340 -7.47 20.98 -27.22
N VAL A 341 -7.62 19.95 -26.38
CA VAL A 341 -7.75 18.54 -26.82
C VAL A 341 -9.02 18.02 -26.21
N SER A 342 -9.92 17.47 -27.04
CA SER A 342 -11.22 17.00 -26.58
C SER A 342 -11.39 15.51 -26.82
N PHE A 343 -12.10 14.84 -25.93
CA PHE A 343 -12.54 13.47 -26.07
C PHE A 343 -13.83 13.26 -25.27
N THR A 344 -14.61 12.22 -25.69
CA THR A 344 -15.79 11.80 -24.93
C THR A 344 -15.44 10.59 -24.10
N GLN A 345 -15.65 10.67 -22.80
CA GLN A 345 -15.59 9.52 -21.92
C GLN A 345 -16.89 8.72 -22.04
N PRO A 346 -16.86 7.44 -22.43
CA PRO A 346 -18.05 6.60 -22.42
C PRO A 346 -18.53 6.35 -20.97
N ALA A 347 -19.81 6.01 -20.84
CA ALA A 347 -20.34 5.56 -19.56
C ALA A 347 -19.66 4.24 -19.12
N ASP A 348 -19.53 3.30 -20.06
CA ASP A 348 -18.80 2.05 -19.85
C ASP A 348 -17.32 2.22 -20.18
N PRO A 349 -16.38 2.10 -19.19
CA PRO A 349 -14.96 2.22 -19.43
C PRO A 349 -14.37 1.10 -20.31
N ALA A 350 -15.09 -0.02 -20.51
CA ALA A 350 -14.71 -1.06 -21.44
C ALA A 350 -14.98 -0.69 -22.92
N SER A 351 -15.82 0.34 -23.16
CA SER A 351 -16.11 0.83 -24.50
C SER A 351 -14.90 1.51 -25.12
N PRO A 352 -14.63 1.31 -26.42
CA PRO A 352 -13.52 1.97 -27.10
C PRO A 352 -13.75 3.49 -27.20
N GLY A 353 -12.68 4.24 -27.15
CA GLY A 353 -12.66 5.69 -27.28
C GLY A 353 -12.39 6.43 -25.97
N GLY A 354 -12.51 7.72 -26.00
CA GLY A 354 -12.49 8.55 -24.80
C GLY A 354 -11.15 8.68 -24.08
N SER A 355 -10.03 8.84 -24.80
CA SER A 355 -8.73 9.12 -24.20
C SER A 355 -7.92 10.16 -24.98
N ALA A 356 -7.02 10.83 -24.29
CA ALA A 356 -5.97 11.66 -24.88
C ALA A 356 -4.60 11.21 -24.37
N THR A 357 -3.65 11.06 -25.29
CA THR A 357 -2.27 10.68 -24.95
C THR A 357 -1.30 11.76 -25.36
N PHE A 358 -0.39 12.12 -24.45
CA PHE A 358 0.66 13.12 -24.65
C PHE A 358 2.01 12.44 -24.46
N THR A 359 2.99 12.75 -25.33
CA THR A 359 4.26 12.01 -25.34
C THR A 359 5.45 12.96 -25.49
N THR A 360 6.55 12.69 -24.78
CA THR A 360 7.82 13.45 -24.97
C THR A 360 8.50 13.08 -26.29
N ALA A 361 9.46 13.90 -26.72
CA ALA A 361 10.52 13.43 -27.63
C ALA A 361 11.28 12.24 -26.98
N PRO A 362 12.05 11.46 -27.76
CA PRO A 362 12.93 10.46 -27.18
C PRO A 362 13.86 11.09 -26.14
N LEU A 363 14.02 10.42 -24.99
CA LEU A 363 14.87 10.91 -23.92
C LEU A 363 16.34 10.88 -24.36
N PRO A 364 17.10 11.98 -24.22
CA PRO A 364 18.50 12.06 -24.64
C PRO A 364 19.43 11.26 -23.72
N SER A 365 18.99 10.90 -22.55
CA SER A 365 19.69 10.06 -21.57
C SER A 365 18.69 9.39 -20.66
N ALA A 366 19.11 8.34 -19.95
CA ALA A 366 18.26 7.69 -18.96
C ALA A 366 17.86 8.65 -17.85
N GLN A 367 16.58 8.58 -17.43
CA GLN A 367 15.98 9.45 -16.41
C GLN A 367 15.38 8.58 -15.29
N VAL A 368 15.46 9.04 -14.04
CA VAL A 368 14.95 8.28 -12.88
C VAL A 368 13.84 9.04 -12.17
N LEU A 369 12.65 8.51 -12.22
CA LEU A 369 11.52 8.95 -11.39
C LEU A 369 11.66 8.38 -9.98
N VAL A 370 11.63 9.22 -8.96
CA VAL A 370 11.59 8.81 -7.56
C VAL A 370 10.62 9.70 -6.78
N GLY A 371 9.42 9.19 -6.50
CA GLY A 371 8.39 9.95 -5.80
C GLY A 371 7.00 9.83 -6.41
N ARG A 372 6.13 10.80 -6.10
CA ARG A 372 4.74 10.89 -6.56
C ARG A 372 4.62 11.89 -7.71
N PRO A 373 4.36 11.45 -8.95
CA PRO A 373 4.00 12.37 -10.02
C PRO A 373 2.68 13.08 -9.71
N ARG A 374 2.54 14.30 -10.20
CA ARG A 374 1.31 15.09 -10.04
C ARG A 374 0.92 15.75 -11.33
N LEU A 375 -0.32 15.49 -11.76
CA LEU A 375 -0.93 16.16 -12.88
C LEU A 375 -1.82 17.30 -12.38
N THR A 376 -1.54 18.53 -12.84
CA THR A 376 -2.45 19.67 -12.70
C THR A 376 -3.13 19.89 -14.04
N LEU A 377 -4.41 19.55 -14.11
CA LEU A 377 -5.20 19.58 -15.33
C LEU A 377 -6.19 20.71 -15.29
N ARG A 378 -6.19 21.57 -16.31
CA ARG A 378 -7.25 22.55 -16.56
C ARG A 378 -8.18 21.99 -17.62
N ALA A 379 -9.44 21.74 -17.27
CA ALA A 379 -10.40 21.11 -18.20
C ALA A 379 -11.80 21.64 -18.03
N THR A 380 -12.59 21.54 -19.10
CA THR A 380 -14.04 21.76 -19.10
C THR A 380 -14.73 20.40 -19.24
N LEU A 381 -15.63 20.10 -18.31
CA LEU A 381 -16.50 18.91 -18.36
C LEU A 381 -17.91 19.35 -18.76
N TYR A 382 -18.54 18.61 -19.68
CA TYR A 382 -19.92 18.87 -20.11
C TYR A 382 -20.93 17.96 -19.40
N GLY A 383 -20.60 17.62 -18.15
CA GLY A 383 -21.44 16.89 -17.21
C GLY A 383 -21.13 17.35 -15.77
N PRO A 384 -22.00 17.04 -14.81
CA PRO A 384 -21.83 17.49 -13.42
C PRO A 384 -20.70 16.76 -12.69
N ASP A 385 -20.25 15.63 -13.23
CA ASP A 385 -19.18 14.80 -12.68
C ASP A 385 -18.55 13.91 -13.75
N ALA A 386 -17.30 13.46 -13.52
CA ALA A 386 -16.59 12.52 -14.37
C ALA A 386 -15.46 11.84 -13.58
N ASN A 387 -15.02 10.67 -14.03
CA ASN A 387 -13.78 10.08 -13.57
C ASN A 387 -12.62 10.66 -14.39
N LEU A 388 -11.53 11.01 -13.73
CA LEU A 388 -10.24 11.38 -14.33
C LEU A 388 -9.24 10.31 -13.96
N TYR A 389 -8.82 9.53 -14.96
CA TYR A 389 -7.82 8.48 -14.82
C TYR A 389 -6.58 8.86 -15.61
N ALA A 390 -5.46 8.98 -14.92
CA ALA A 390 -4.16 9.35 -15.50
C ALA A 390 -3.21 8.17 -15.41
N GLU A 391 -2.62 7.77 -16.54
CA GLU A 391 -1.62 6.72 -16.65
C GLU A 391 -0.29 7.32 -17.11
N LEU A 392 0.76 7.07 -16.35
CA LEU A 392 2.12 7.35 -16.74
C LEU A 392 2.73 6.10 -17.38
N LEU A 393 3.20 6.23 -18.61
CA LEU A 393 3.70 5.13 -19.42
C LEU A 393 5.17 5.36 -19.78
N ASP A 394 5.92 4.28 -19.84
CA ASP A 394 7.25 4.19 -20.43
C ASP A 394 7.13 3.52 -21.81
N VAL A 395 7.50 4.24 -22.86
CA VAL A 395 7.36 3.79 -24.25
C VAL A 395 8.74 3.57 -24.86
N ALA A 396 9.04 2.31 -25.16
CA ALA A 396 10.29 1.92 -25.79
C ALA A 396 10.37 2.36 -27.28
N PRO A 397 11.58 2.40 -27.88
CA PRO A 397 11.75 2.80 -29.28
C PRO A 397 10.97 1.96 -30.30
N ASP A 398 10.68 0.69 -29.98
CA ASP A 398 9.87 -0.21 -30.80
C ASP A 398 8.35 0.02 -30.67
N GLY A 399 7.92 0.96 -29.82
CA GLY A 399 6.52 1.27 -29.53
C GLY A 399 5.91 0.44 -28.40
N THR A 400 6.61 -0.52 -27.85
CA THR A 400 6.15 -1.24 -26.66
C THR A 400 6.00 -0.28 -25.49
N SER A 401 4.87 -0.34 -24.80
CA SER A 401 4.60 0.54 -23.64
C SER A 401 4.37 -0.27 -22.36
N VAL A 402 4.93 0.25 -21.27
CA VAL A 402 4.78 -0.32 -19.92
C VAL A 402 4.10 0.73 -19.02
N LEU A 403 3.08 0.32 -18.27
CA LEU A 403 2.48 1.17 -17.25
C LEU A 403 3.47 1.37 -16.10
N VAL A 404 3.92 2.61 -15.91
CA VAL A 404 4.76 2.99 -14.78
C VAL A 404 3.91 3.09 -13.52
N ASN A 405 2.89 3.92 -13.54
CA ASN A 405 1.88 4.02 -12.48
C ASN A 405 0.65 4.82 -12.95
N ASN A 406 -0.35 4.93 -12.08
CA ASN A 406 -1.60 5.61 -12.38
C ASN A 406 -2.11 6.43 -11.20
N GLY A 407 -3.05 7.34 -11.49
CA GLY A 407 -3.77 8.14 -10.51
C GLY A 407 -5.24 8.29 -10.90
N PHE A 408 -6.06 8.56 -9.91
CA PHE A 408 -7.52 8.65 -10.05
C PHE A 408 -8.02 9.93 -9.38
N LEU A 409 -9.08 10.50 -9.95
CA LEU A 409 -9.84 11.57 -9.32
C LEU A 409 -11.27 11.55 -9.84
N ARG A 410 -12.24 11.49 -8.94
CA ARG A 410 -13.61 11.84 -9.24
C ARG A 410 -13.70 13.38 -9.28
N ALA A 411 -14.24 13.96 -10.34
CA ALA A 411 -14.23 15.41 -10.54
C ALA A 411 -14.95 16.18 -9.42
N SER A 412 -16.02 15.62 -8.86
CA SER A 412 -16.70 16.17 -7.69
C SER A 412 -15.84 16.14 -6.42
N HIS A 413 -14.87 15.25 -6.32
CA HIS A 413 -13.95 15.11 -5.17
C HIS A 413 -12.70 16.00 -5.26
N ARG A 414 -12.58 16.86 -6.28
CA ARG A 414 -11.40 17.71 -6.53
C ARG A 414 -10.92 18.56 -5.35
N SER A 415 -11.83 18.89 -4.43
CA SER A 415 -11.53 19.74 -3.28
C SER A 415 -11.69 19.01 -1.95
N SER A 416 -12.50 17.95 -1.89
CA SER A 416 -12.79 17.23 -0.65
C SER A 416 -13.38 15.84 -0.94
N HIS A 417 -12.85 14.83 -0.26
CA HIS A 417 -13.46 13.50 -0.22
C HIS A 417 -14.57 13.38 0.83
N VAL A 418 -14.62 14.33 1.78
CA VAL A 418 -15.65 14.39 2.85
C VAL A 418 -16.94 15.03 2.34
N THR A 419 -16.80 16.15 1.61
CA THR A 419 -17.91 16.93 1.07
C THR A 419 -17.68 17.20 -0.42
N PRO A 420 -17.91 16.19 -1.28
CA PRO A 420 -17.76 16.36 -2.72
C PRO A 420 -18.74 17.40 -3.26
N THR A 421 -18.31 18.15 -4.27
CA THR A 421 -19.15 19.15 -4.93
C THR A 421 -19.13 18.95 -6.43
N PRO A 422 -20.31 18.85 -7.09
CA PRO A 422 -20.38 18.76 -8.55
C PRO A 422 -19.58 19.87 -9.25
N VAL A 423 -19.10 19.63 -10.45
CA VAL A 423 -18.56 20.68 -11.30
C VAL A 423 -19.71 21.40 -12.01
N THR A 424 -19.51 22.67 -12.37
CA THR A 424 -20.43 23.39 -13.24
C THR A 424 -20.16 22.97 -14.67
N PRO A 425 -21.09 22.30 -15.36
CA PRO A 425 -20.89 21.90 -16.75
C PRO A 425 -20.55 23.08 -17.64
N GLY A 426 -19.61 22.89 -18.57
CA GLY A 426 -19.15 23.92 -19.50
C GLY A 426 -18.21 24.98 -18.91
N GLN A 427 -17.88 24.92 -17.61
CA GLN A 427 -16.95 25.85 -16.97
C GLN A 427 -15.56 25.24 -16.80
N PRO A 428 -14.48 25.96 -17.24
CA PRO A 428 -13.12 25.51 -17.02
C PRO A 428 -12.79 25.38 -15.53
N THR A 429 -12.37 24.18 -15.12
CA THR A 429 -12.08 23.83 -13.74
C THR A 429 -10.67 23.23 -13.64
N THR A 430 -9.98 23.47 -12.51
CA THR A 430 -8.68 22.85 -12.22
C THR A 430 -8.88 21.56 -11.44
N PHE A 431 -8.21 20.50 -11.89
CA PHE A 431 -8.16 19.20 -11.24
C PHE A 431 -6.71 18.83 -10.93
N THR A 432 -6.47 18.28 -9.76
CA THR A 432 -5.17 17.72 -9.39
C THR A 432 -5.30 16.22 -9.25
N VAL A 433 -4.60 15.48 -10.10
CA VAL A 433 -4.54 14.03 -10.05
C VAL A 433 -3.17 13.62 -9.52
N ASP A 434 -3.13 13.07 -8.31
CA ASP A 434 -1.92 12.48 -7.77
C ASP A 434 -1.74 11.08 -8.35
N ILE A 435 -0.65 10.88 -9.08
CA ILE A 435 -0.25 9.57 -9.58
C ILE A 435 0.51 8.85 -8.47
N ARG A 436 0.23 7.56 -8.27
CA ARG A 436 0.85 6.77 -7.21
C ARG A 436 2.37 6.80 -7.32
N ALA A 437 3.05 6.76 -6.18
CA ALA A 437 4.49 6.80 -6.07
C ALA A 437 5.18 5.67 -6.83
N GLN A 438 6.37 5.95 -7.39
CA GLN A 438 7.16 4.95 -8.09
C GLN A 438 8.67 5.29 -8.05
N HIS A 439 9.50 4.25 -8.14
CA HIS A 439 10.93 4.34 -8.41
C HIS A 439 11.19 3.63 -9.74
N HIS A 440 11.33 4.42 -10.81
CA HIS A 440 11.35 3.91 -12.17
C HIS A 440 12.43 4.60 -13.01
N ARG A 441 13.16 3.83 -13.79
CA ARG A 441 14.15 4.29 -14.75
C ARG A 441 13.58 4.22 -16.16
N PHE A 442 13.42 5.38 -16.79
CA PHE A 442 13.23 5.48 -18.24
C PHE A 442 14.60 5.38 -18.92
N ALA A 443 14.75 4.47 -19.87
CA ALA A 443 16.02 4.32 -20.59
C ALA A 443 16.23 5.45 -21.61
N GLU A 444 17.49 5.63 -22.05
CA GLU A 444 17.81 6.49 -23.18
C GLU A 444 17.06 6.02 -24.44
N GLY A 445 16.54 6.96 -25.23
CA GLY A 445 15.74 6.69 -26.42
C GLY A 445 14.26 6.35 -26.14
N HIS A 446 13.89 6.00 -24.91
CA HIS A 446 12.49 5.82 -24.53
C HIS A 446 11.74 7.17 -24.53
N ARG A 447 10.41 7.10 -24.48
CA ARG A 447 9.54 8.27 -24.33
C ARG A 447 8.70 8.09 -23.08
N LEU A 448 8.47 9.19 -22.39
CA LEU A 448 7.47 9.25 -21.34
C LEU A 448 6.13 9.64 -21.98
N ALA A 449 5.06 8.90 -21.67
CA ALA A 449 3.73 9.24 -22.12
C ALA A 449 2.75 9.37 -20.95
N LEU A 450 1.81 10.31 -21.08
CA LEU A 450 0.67 10.50 -20.19
C LEU A 450 -0.60 10.21 -20.97
N ARG A 451 -1.37 9.20 -20.55
CA ARG A 451 -2.69 8.91 -21.08
C ARG A 451 -3.76 9.32 -20.09
N LEU A 452 -4.76 10.07 -20.56
CA LEU A 452 -5.91 10.53 -19.79
C LEU A 452 -7.19 9.89 -20.33
N SER A 453 -8.01 9.32 -19.46
CA SER A 453 -9.27 8.65 -19.81
C SER A 453 -10.29 8.73 -18.66
N GLY A 454 -11.45 8.11 -18.82
CA GLY A 454 -12.49 8.00 -17.80
C GLY A 454 -12.32 6.80 -16.85
N GLY A 455 -11.32 5.96 -17.06
CA GLY A 455 -11.07 4.79 -16.22
C GLY A 455 -10.47 3.61 -16.97
N ALA A 456 -10.29 2.51 -16.24
CA ALA A 456 -9.80 1.24 -16.77
C ALA A 456 -10.89 0.16 -16.60
N ALA A 457 -11.15 -0.60 -17.66
CA ALA A 457 -12.27 -1.53 -17.77
C ALA A 457 -12.46 -2.51 -16.61
N ASN A 458 -11.38 -2.98 -16.00
CA ASN A 458 -11.44 -4.03 -14.98
C ASN A 458 -11.13 -3.52 -13.56
N THR A 459 -10.99 -2.19 -13.37
CA THR A 459 -10.51 -1.65 -12.09
C THR A 459 -11.40 -0.56 -11.50
N LEU A 460 -12.33 0.01 -12.26
CA LEU A 460 -13.12 1.17 -11.83
C LEU A 460 -14.59 1.02 -12.20
N THR A 461 -15.45 1.56 -11.35
CA THR A 461 -16.88 1.72 -11.64
C THR A 461 -17.08 2.71 -12.80
N PRO A 462 -17.94 2.41 -13.76
CA PRO A 462 -18.22 3.28 -14.89
C PRO A 462 -18.72 4.69 -14.50
N ASN A 463 -18.58 5.65 -15.40
CA ASN A 463 -19.28 6.92 -15.29
C ASN A 463 -20.81 6.69 -15.37
N PRO A 464 -21.62 7.49 -14.67
CA PRO A 464 -23.09 7.38 -14.76
C PRO A 464 -23.66 7.62 -16.16
N SER A 465 -22.96 8.43 -16.99
CA SER A 465 -23.31 8.78 -18.36
C SER A 465 -22.05 9.14 -19.15
N PRO A 466 -22.08 9.15 -20.49
CA PRO A 466 -21.02 9.73 -21.30
C PRO A 466 -20.79 11.21 -20.94
N VAL A 467 -19.53 11.63 -20.92
CA VAL A 467 -19.12 13.02 -20.61
C VAL A 467 -18.10 13.51 -21.64
N ASP A 468 -18.39 14.62 -22.27
CA ASP A 468 -17.42 15.32 -23.10
C ASP A 468 -16.43 16.09 -22.20
N VAL A 469 -15.15 15.92 -22.51
CA VAL A 469 -14.03 16.53 -21.78
C VAL A 469 -13.21 17.35 -22.76
N THR A 470 -13.02 18.62 -22.48
CA THR A 470 -12.10 19.51 -23.21
C THR A 470 -10.95 19.91 -22.28
N LEU A 471 -9.75 19.43 -22.59
CA LEU A 471 -8.51 19.80 -21.91
C LEU A 471 -8.00 21.14 -22.43
N LEU A 472 -7.67 22.06 -21.54
CA LEU A 472 -6.96 23.30 -21.88
C LEU A 472 -5.46 23.02 -21.75
N VAL A 473 -4.85 22.67 -22.86
CA VAL A 473 -3.41 22.37 -22.93
C VAL A 473 -2.59 23.67 -22.97
N GLY A 474 -1.29 23.57 -22.71
CA GLY A 474 -0.42 24.74 -22.54
C GLY A 474 -0.38 25.29 -21.11
N ILE A 475 -1.48 25.16 -20.37
CA ILE A 475 -1.60 25.52 -18.94
C ILE A 475 -1.80 24.33 -18.02
N SER A 476 -1.98 23.14 -18.59
CA SER A 476 -2.01 21.87 -17.87
C SER A 476 -0.59 21.31 -17.78
N THR A 477 -0.20 20.82 -16.61
CA THR A 477 1.19 20.41 -16.35
C THR A 477 1.27 19.06 -15.63
N LEU A 478 2.30 18.28 -16.00
CA LEU A 478 2.72 17.07 -15.32
C LEU A 478 4.04 17.31 -14.59
N ARG A 479 4.05 17.19 -13.28
CA ARG A 479 5.26 17.29 -12.45
C ARG A 479 5.76 15.90 -12.11
N LEU A 480 7.05 15.66 -12.32
CA LEU A 480 7.74 14.40 -12.13
C LEU A 480 8.93 14.60 -11.19
N PRO A 481 8.89 14.07 -9.96
CA PRO A 481 10.01 14.18 -9.04
C PRO A 481 11.16 13.25 -9.45
N GLY A 482 12.40 13.70 -9.26
CA GLY A 482 13.61 12.92 -9.57
C GLY A 482 14.18 13.16 -10.98
N LEU A 483 13.39 13.65 -11.90
CA LEU A 483 13.79 13.91 -13.28
C LEU A 483 14.37 15.31 -13.45
#